data_35180b25aa6fb586294276d3812b25fc
#
_entry.id   35180b25aa6fb586294276d3812b25fc
#
_cell.length_a   1.000
_cell.length_b   1.000
_cell.length_c   1.000
_cell.angle_alpha   90.00
_cell.angle_beta   90.00
_cell.angle_gamma   90.00
#
_symmetry.space_group_name_H-M   'P 1'
#
loop_
_entity.id
_entity.type
_entity.pdbx_description
1 polymer ?
#
loop_
_entity_poly.entity_id
_entity_poly.type
_entity_poly.pdbx_seq_one_letter_code
_entity_poly.pdbx_strand_id
1 'polypeptide(L)'
;MVSYVGSLNYGYNDKYYAGFSFRRDGSSRLAPDTRWGNFWAVSASWRLSQENFMKPWENVVSDMKLRASYGVNGNLPTGYYGYHGTYTTGAFYNGKPAPWEDAIANPDLTWEKNYALNLGVDLSLFRRVNLTFDWYTRTTKDLLMSKQLNSISGFGSILTNVGEMKNTGFEIEVRSSNIQTKDFSWTTSLNLSHNKNKIVKLADLPEFIDGNYIRKEGCSYATIYLREYAGVDPNDGRPMYYDNKEDENGNRSRNIVYDPNDADRV
;
A
#
# COMPACT_ATOMS: atom_id res chain seq x y z
N MET A 1 -2.26 -16.39 -18.05
CA MET A 1 -3.25 -16.09 -17.01
C MET A 1 -4.62 -16.44 -17.52
N VAL A 2 -5.46 -17.08 -16.70
CA VAL A 2 -6.87 -17.41 -17.00
C VAL A 2 -7.72 -16.85 -15.89
N SER A 3 -8.86 -16.20 -16.24
CA SER A 3 -9.74 -15.55 -15.28
C SER A 3 -11.19 -15.92 -15.55
N TYR A 4 -11.92 -16.25 -14.49
CA TYR A 4 -13.37 -16.43 -14.51
C TYR A 4 -13.97 -15.29 -13.66
N VAL A 5 -14.90 -14.54 -14.25
CA VAL A 5 -15.48 -13.34 -13.62
C VAL A 5 -17.00 -13.43 -13.66
N GLY A 6 -17.62 -13.09 -12.55
CA GLY A 6 -19.07 -12.91 -12.43
C GLY A 6 -19.38 -11.67 -11.59
N SER A 7 -20.41 -10.92 -11.97
CA SER A 7 -20.90 -9.79 -11.20
C SER A 7 -22.41 -9.70 -11.22
N LEU A 8 -22.97 -9.24 -10.10
CA LEU A 8 -24.38 -8.98 -9.93
C LEU A 8 -24.56 -7.59 -9.34
N ASN A 9 -25.42 -6.78 -9.95
CA ASN A 9 -25.80 -5.48 -9.43
C ASN A 9 -27.32 -5.43 -9.33
N TYR A 10 -27.81 -4.96 -8.19
CA TYR A 10 -29.24 -4.82 -7.91
C TYR A 10 -29.54 -3.41 -7.45
N GLY A 11 -30.59 -2.82 -7.99
CA GLY A 11 -31.13 -1.52 -7.59
C GLY A 11 -32.60 -1.62 -7.28
N TYR A 12 -33.04 -0.98 -6.20
CA TYR A 12 -34.42 -0.95 -5.79
C TYR A 12 -34.91 0.48 -5.52
N ASN A 13 -35.95 0.88 -6.23
CA ASN A 13 -36.64 2.17 -6.10
C ASN A 13 -35.72 3.40 -6.20
N ASP A 14 -34.60 3.32 -6.89
CA ASP A 14 -33.58 4.36 -6.97
C ASP A 14 -33.04 4.81 -5.60
N LYS A 15 -33.22 4.00 -4.57
CA LYS A 15 -32.83 4.23 -3.18
C LYS A 15 -31.73 3.32 -2.70
N TYR A 16 -31.88 2.03 -2.94
CA TYR A 16 -31.00 0.99 -2.42
C TYR A 16 -30.29 0.29 -3.55
N TYR A 17 -28.99 0.15 -3.41
CA TYR A 17 -28.18 -0.54 -4.40
C TYR A 17 -27.28 -1.54 -3.69
N ALA A 18 -27.15 -2.72 -4.25
CA ALA A 18 -26.25 -3.77 -3.81
C ALA A 18 -25.45 -4.31 -5.00
N GLY A 19 -24.19 -4.57 -4.79
CA GLY A 19 -23.31 -5.16 -5.77
C GLY A 19 -22.55 -6.34 -5.18
N PHE A 20 -22.34 -7.36 -5.98
CA PHE A 20 -21.46 -8.49 -5.68
C PHE A 20 -20.61 -8.78 -6.91
N SER A 21 -19.34 -9.00 -6.71
CA SER A 21 -18.43 -9.49 -7.75
C SER A 21 -17.60 -10.64 -7.22
N PHE A 22 -17.32 -11.61 -8.09
CA PHE A 22 -16.43 -12.73 -7.83
C PHE A 22 -15.51 -12.93 -9.02
N ARG A 23 -14.23 -13.18 -8.73
CA ARG A 23 -13.22 -13.46 -9.72
C ARG A 23 -12.30 -14.58 -9.23
N ARG A 24 -12.08 -15.56 -10.09
CA ARG A 24 -11.09 -16.62 -9.89
C ARG A 24 -10.01 -16.50 -10.95
N ASP A 25 -8.80 -16.25 -10.52
CA ASP A 25 -7.65 -16.04 -11.41
C ASP A 25 -6.61 -17.13 -11.22
N GLY A 26 -6.09 -17.66 -12.33
CA GLY A 26 -4.99 -18.60 -12.35
C GLY A 26 -3.80 -18.05 -13.14
N SER A 27 -2.60 -18.11 -12.56
CA SER A 27 -1.39 -17.59 -13.17
C SER A 27 -0.25 -18.61 -13.19
N SER A 28 0.44 -18.72 -14.33
CA SER A 28 1.65 -19.53 -14.46
C SER A 28 2.89 -18.96 -13.74
N ARG A 29 2.78 -17.78 -13.12
CA ARG A 29 3.82 -17.24 -12.24
C ARG A 29 3.93 -17.96 -10.91
N LEU A 30 2.93 -18.77 -10.57
CA LEU A 30 2.84 -19.55 -9.34
C LEU A 30 2.82 -21.04 -9.66
N ALA A 31 3.19 -21.85 -8.68
CA ALA A 31 3.20 -23.30 -8.79
C ALA A 31 1.78 -23.85 -9.05
N PRO A 32 1.64 -25.07 -9.64
CA PRO A 32 0.33 -25.65 -9.95
C PRO A 32 -0.67 -25.63 -8.81
N ASP A 33 -0.21 -25.87 -7.59
CA ASP A 33 -1.06 -25.99 -6.38
C ASP A 33 -1.45 -24.63 -5.79
N THR A 34 -0.67 -23.57 -6.04
CA THR A 34 -0.87 -22.21 -5.46
C THR A 34 -1.33 -21.18 -6.49
N ARG A 35 -1.44 -21.56 -7.77
CA ARG A 35 -1.70 -20.64 -8.89
C ARG A 35 -3.06 -19.97 -8.91
N TRP A 36 -4.06 -20.53 -8.22
CA TRP A 36 -5.42 -20.03 -8.25
C TRP A 36 -5.73 -19.14 -7.03
N GLY A 37 -6.13 -17.89 -7.30
CA GLY A 37 -6.66 -16.95 -6.31
C GLY A 37 -8.16 -16.75 -6.50
N ASN A 38 -8.90 -16.64 -5.40
CA ASN A 38 -10.31 -16.27 -5.38
C ASN A 38 -10.43 -14.87 -4.78
N PHE A 39 -11.05 -13.98 -5.53
CA PHE A 39 -11.23 -12.57 -5.17
C PHE A 39 -12.71 -12.22 -5.26
N TRP A 40 -13.20 -11.44 -4.34
CA TRP A 40 -14.59 -11.06 -4.28
C TRP A 40 -14.76 -9.67 -3.66
N ALA A 41 -15.85 -9.02 -4.00
CA ALA A 41 -16.24 -7.78 -3.37
C ALA A 41 -17.75 -7.69 -3.23
N VAL A 42 -18.18 -7.07 -2.14
CA VAL A 42 -19.56 -6.68 -1.90
C VAL A 42 -19.64 -5.19 -1.74
N SER A 43 -20.72 -4.59 -2.21
CA SER A 43 -20.96 -3.17 -2.04
C SER A 43 -22.44 -2.94 -1.76
N ALA A 44 -22.72 -1.89 -0.98
CA ALA A 44 -24.04 -1.39 -0.75
C ALA A 44 -24.03 0.13 -0.80
N SER A 45 -25.10 0.71 -1.31
CA SER A 45 -25.31 2.15 -1.19
C SER A 45 -26.78 2.49 -0.97
N TRP A 46 -26.99 3.55 -0.20
CA TRP A 46 -28.30 4.05 0.17
C TRP A 46 -28.41 5.53 -0.18
N ARG A 47 -29.33 5.85 -1.08
CA ARG A 47 -29.62 7.22 -1.47
C ARG A 47 -30.66 7.82 -0.53
N LEU A 48 -30.17 8.40 0.56
CA LEU A 48 -31.00 8.97 1.61
C LEU A 48 -31.90 10.10 1.10
N SER A 49 -31.42 10.89 0.15
CA SER A 49 -32.18 11.99 -0.43
C SER A 49 -33.54 11.57 -1.04
N GLN A 50 -33.71 10.29 -1.39
CA GLN A 50 -34.95 9.75 -1.93
C GLN A 50 -35.94 9.27 -0.85
N GLU A 51 -35.53 9.35 0.42
CA GLU A 51 -36.41 8.95 1.52
C GLU A 51 -37.44 10.04 1.90
N ASN A 52 -38.61 9.61 2.31
CA ASN A 52 -39.71 10.54 2.63
C ASN A 52 -39.36 11.52 3.77
N PHE A 53 -38.54 11.11 4.72
CA PHE A 53 -38.08 11.96 5.83
C PHE A 53 -37.12 13.05 5.40
N MET A 54 -36.49 12.92 4.22
CA MET A 54 -35.55 13.91 3.66
C MET A 54 -36.23 14.98 2.83
N LYS A 55 -37.51 14.80 2.42
CA LYS A 55 -38.26 15.77 1.62
C LYS A 55 -38.29 17.20 2.20
N PRO A 56 -38.42 17.43 3.51
CA PRO A 56 -38.39 18.78 4.06
C PRO A 56 -37.02 19.50 3.82
N TRP A 57 -35.95 18.75 3.57
CA TRP A 57 -34.60 19.25 3.41
C TRP A 57 -34.15 19.33 1.96
N GLU A 58 -34.99 18.98 0.96
CA GLU A 58 -34.59 18.89 -0.46
C GLU A 58 -34.06 20.21 -1.05
N ASN A 59 -34.48 21.36 -0.48
CA ASN A 59 -33.99 22.67 -0.89
C ASN A 59 -32.55 22.92 -0.44
N VAL A 60 -32.10 22.25 0.62
CA VAL A 60 -30.73 22.36 1.17
C VAL A 60 -29.89 21.16 0.72
N VAL A 61 -30.40 19.95 0.96
CA VAL A 61 -29.75 18.69 0.58
C VAL A 61 -30.37 18.19 -0.72
N SER A 62 -29.73 18.51 -1.83
CA SER A 62 -30.23 18.15 -3.16
C SER A 62 -30.01 16.67 -3.50
N ASP A 63 -28.94 16.09 -3.01
CA ASP A 63 -28.67 14.65 -3.05
C ASP A 63 -27.79 14.22 -1.88
N MET A 64 -28.06 13.04 -1.32
CA MET A 64 -27.25 12.43 -0.28
C MET A 64 -27.23 10.91 -0.44
N LYS A 65 -26.04 10.35 -0.57
CA LYS A 65 -25.82 8.91 -0.77
C LYS A 65 -24.73 8.41 0.18
N LEU A 66 -25.04 7.36 0.91
CA LEU A 66 -24.05 6.59 1.69
C LEU A 66 -23.57 5.41 0.86
N ARG A 67 -22.28 5.12 0.97
CA ARG A 67 -21.63 4.01 0.27
C ARG A 67 -20.81 3.19 1.25
N ALA A 68 -20.86 1.87 1.09
CA ALA A 68 -19.98 0.95 1.80
C ALA A 68 -19.55 -0.16 0.84
N SER A 69 -18.29 -0.53 0.88
CA SER A 69 -17.79 -1.69 0.13
C SER A 69 -16.71 -2.42 0.92
N TYR A 70 -16.70 -3.74 0.77
CA TYR A 70 -15.64 -4.59 1.30
C TYR A 70 -15.27 -5.64 0.25
N GLY A 71 -13.96 -5.85 0.05
CA GLY A 71 -13.52 -6.81 -0.93
C GLY A 71 -12.08 -7.24 -0.75
N VAL A 72 -11.72 -8.25 -1.52
CA VAL A 72 -10.37 -8.84 -1.55
C VAL A 72 -9.87 -8.82 -2.99
N ASN A 73 -8.71 -8.23 -3.21
CA ASN A 73 -7.97 -8.25 -4.47
C ASN A 73 -6.63 -8.98 -4.29
N GLY A 74 -6.08 -9.52 -5.37
CA GLY A 74 -4.80 -10.21 -5.36
C GLY A 74 -3.75 -9.53 -6.22
N ASN A 75 -2.49 -9.57 -5.77
CA ASN A 75 -1.32 -9.24 -6.55
C ASN A 75 -0.46 -10.49 -6.78
N LEU A 76 0.23 -10.51 -7.91
CA LEU A 76 1.17 -11.56 -8.30
C LEU A 76 2.61 -11.10 -8.07
N PRO A 77 3.56 -12.04 -7.88
CA PRO A 77 4.98 -11.75 -8.01
C PRO A 77 5.27 -11.08 -9.36
N THR A 78 6.18 -10.12 -9.37
CA THR A 78 6.60 -9.43 -10.60
C THR A 78 7.41 -10.35 -11.53
N GLY A 79 8.22 -11.24 -10.96
CA GLY A 79 9.04 -12.21 -11.68
C GLY A 79 8.23 -13.38 -12.24
N TYR A 80 8.72 -13.95 -13.35
CA TYR A 80 8.27 -15.24 -13.87
C TYR A 80 9.12 -16.33 -13.24
N TYR A 81 8.51 -17.50 -13.01
CA TYR A 81 9.19 -18.69 -12.48
C TYR A 81 9.83 -18.55 -11.09
N GLY A 82 9.43 -17.54 -10.32
CA GLY A 82 9.95 -17.31 -8.96
C GLY A 82 9.68 -18.45 -7.97
N TYR A 83 8.81 -19.40 -8.32
CA TYR A 83 8.58 -20.61 -7.55
C TYR A 83 9.52 -21.77 -7.90
N HIS A 84 10.26 -21.67 -9.02
CA HIS A 84 11.33 -22.59 -9.39
C HIS A 84 12.67 -22.07 -8.87
N GLY A 85 13.60 -22.98 -8.55
CA GLY A 85 15.01 -22.64 -8.45
C GLY A 85 15.55 -22.25 -9.82
N THR A 86 16.33 -21.19 -9.85
CA THR A 86 16.95 -20.73 -11.10
C THR A 86 18.46 -20.95 -11.08
N TYR A 87 19.04 -21.13 -12.27
CA TYR A 87 20.45 -21.34 -12.45
C TYR A 87 21.06 -20.24 -13.30
N THR A 88 22.19 -19.71 -12.87
CA THR A 88 23.01 -18.82 -13.69
C THR A 88 23.96 -19.63 -14.57
N THR A 89 24.02 -19.29 -15.87
CA THR A 89 24.79 -20.05 -16.86
C THR A 89 26.07 -19.35 -17.32
N GLY A 90 26.33 -18.12 -16.83
CA GLY A 90 27.50 -17.32 -17.22
C GLY A 90 28.77 -17.54 -16.39
N ALA A 91 28.76 -18.45 -15.41
CA ALA A 91 29.87 -18.73 -14.56
C ALA A 91 30.82 -19.78 -15.19
N PHE A 92 32.11 -19.66 -14.90
CA PHE A 92 33.13 -20.58 -15.33
C PHE A 92 33.95 -21.05 -14.13
N TYR A 93 34.23 -22.33 -14.08
CA TYR A 93 35.19 -22.92 -13.15
C TYR A 93 36.30 -23.63 -13.94
N ASN A 94 37.54 -23.24 -13.69
CA ASN A 94 38.73 -23.76 -14.40
C ASN A 94 38.56 -23.78 -15.94
N GLY A 95 38.04 -22.65 -16.50
CA GLY A 95 37.83 -22.47 -17.94
C GLY A 95 36.65 -23.25 -18.56
N LYS A 96 35.87 -23.94 -17.77
CA LYS A 96 34.65 -24.67 -18.22
C LYS A 96 33.40 -23.98 -17.70
N PRO A 97 32.31 -23.95 -18.48
CA PRO A 97 31.01 -23.49 -17.99
C PRO A 97 30.59 -24.25 -16.73
N ALA A 98 30.28 -23.52 -15.68
CA ALA A 98 29.86 -24.06 -14.38
C ALA A 98 28.53 -23.37 -13.93
N PRO A 99 27.42 -23.84 -14.42
CA PRO A 99 26.14 -23.32 -13.95
C PRO A 99 25.97 -23.61 -12.45
N TRP A 100 25.49 -22.62 -11.72
CA TRP A 100 25.24 -22.73 -10.29
C TRP A 100 23.85 -22.21 -9.97
N GLU A 101 23.28 -22.69 -8.87
CA GLU A 101 21.94 -22.30 -8.43
C GLU A 101 21.97 -20.85 -7.91
N ASP A 102 21.15 -20.00 -8.53
CA ASP A 102 21.09 -18.54 -8.28
C ASP A 102 19.97 -18.19 -7.31
N ALA A 103 18.87 -18.91 -7.35
CA ALA A 103 17.75 -18.71 -6.45
C ALA A 103 17.12 -20.03 -5.99
N ILE A 104 16.77 -20.08 -4.71
CA ILE A 104 16.07 -21.21 -4.11
C ILE A 104 14.62 -21.27 -4.61
N ALA A 105 14.17 -22.49 -4.93
CA ALA A 105 12.76 -22.75 -5.25
C ALA A 105 11.84 -22.44 -4.06
N ASN A 106 10.70 -21.79 -4.34
CA ASN A 106 9.64 -21.61 -3.35
C ASN A 106 8.27 -22.02 -3.97
N PRO A 107 7.92 -23.30 -3.95
CA PRO A 107 6.65 -23.80 -4.49
C PRO A 107 5.43 -23.31 -3.72
N ASP A 108 5.60 -22.84 -2.47
CA ASP A 108 4.53 -22.31 -1.62
C ASP A 108 4.19 -20.85 -1.93
N LEU A 109 4.92 -20.23 -2.87
CA LEU A 109 4.66 -18.87 -3.29
C LEU A 109 3.23 -18.71 -3.79
N THR A 110 2.47 -17.77 -3.24
CA THR A 110 1.06 -17.56 -3.53
C THR A 110 0.73 -16.10 -3.81
N TRP A 111 -0.53 -15.82 -4.02
CA TRP A 111 -1.07 -14.47 -4.21
C TRP A 111 -0.95 -13.64 -2.94
N GLU A 112 -0.46 -12.43 -3.08
CA GLU A 112 -0.63 -11.38 -2.08
C GLU A 112 -2.09 -10.94 -2.07
N LYS A 113 -2.70 -10.80 -0.88
CA LYS A 113 -4.13 -10.47 -0.73
C LYS A 113 -4.31 -9.10 -0.10
N ASN A 114 -5.08 -8.24 -0.77
CA ASN A 114 -5.46 -6.92 -0.30
C ASN A 114 -6.93 -6.93 0.13
N TYR A 115 -7.20 -6.81 1.41
CA TYR A 115 -8.51 -6.63 2.01
C TYR A 115 -8.81 -5.14 2.15
N ALA A 116 -9.82 -4.66 1.45
CA ALA A 116 -10.18 -3.24 1.44
C ALA A 116 -11.60 -3.02 1.95
N LEU A 117 -11.75 -2.18 2.97
CA LEU A 117 -13.01 -1.62 3.43
C LEU A 117 -13.04 -0.14 3.04
N ASN A 118 -14.10 0.29 2.37
CA ASN A 118 -14.34 1.69 2.03
C ASN A 118 -15.73 2.10 2.53
N LEU A 119 -15.80 3.27 3.16
CA LEU A 119 -17.04 3.93 3.56
C LEU A 119 -17.05 5.33 2.98
N GLY A 120 -18.13 5.69 2.30
CA GLY A 120 -18.22 6.97 1.59
C GLY A 120 -19.55 7.67 1.78
N VAL A 121 -19.50 8.99 1.65
CA VAL A 121 -20.67 9.87 1.65
C VAL A 121 -20.55 10.81 0.47
N ASP A 122 -21.56 10.81 -0.40
CA ASP A 122 -21.75 11.82 -1.45
C ASP A 122 -22.85 12.77 -1.00
N LEU A 123 -22.57 14.06 -1.01
CA LEU A 123 -23.50 15.10 -0.57
C LEU A 123 -23.53 16.25 -1.56
N SER A 124 -24.74 16.57 -2.05
CA SER A 124 -24.96 17.76 -2.89
C SER A 124 -25.84 18.76 -2.12
N LEU A 125 -25.33 19.96 -1.93
CA LEU A 125 -26.00 21.04 -1.22
C LEU A 125 -26.37 22.19 -2.16
N PHE A 126 -27.59 22.71 -2.01
CA PHE A 126 -28.11 23.87 -2.76
C PHE A 126 -28.00 23.73 -4.27
N ARG A 127 -27.84 22.50 -4.80
CA ARG A 127 -27.52 22.21 -6.22
C ARG A 127 -26.27 22.92 -6.74
N ARG A 128 -25.36 23.33 -5.85
CA ARG A 128 -24.16 24.12 -6.17
C ARG A 128 -22.88 23.56 -5.58
N VAL A 129 -22.96 22.90 -4.43
CA VAL A 129 -21.80 22.35 -3.72
C VAL A 129 -21.94 20.84 -3.70
N ASN A 130 -20.95 20.15 -4.27
CA ASN A 130 -20.82 18.70 -4.20
C ASN A 130 -19.65 18.37 -3.30
N LEU A 131 -19.87 17.54 -2.30
CA LEU A 131 -18.87 17.04 -1.36
C LEU A 131 -18.87 15.52 -1.44
N THR A 132 -17.69 14.95 -1.65
CA THR A 132 -17.45 13.51 -1.51
C THR A 132 -16.46 13.31 -0.37
N PHE A 133 -16.81 12.46 0.56
CA PHE A 133 -15.95 12.00 1.65
C PHE A 133 -15.82 10.49 1.58
N ASP A 134 -14.59 9.98 1.53
CA ASP A 134 -14.27 8.57 1.60
C ASP A 134 -13.29 8.30 2.73
N TRP A 135 -13.60 7.32 3.56
CA TRP A 135 -12.69 6.73 4.53
C TRP A 135 -12.41 5.29 4.13
N TYR A 136 -11.14 4.90 4.19
CA TYR A 136 -10.75 3.55 3.82
C TYR A 136 -9.74 2.94 4.79
N THR A 137 -9.76 1.61 4.86
CA THR A 137 -8.68 0.82 5.40
C THR A 137 -8.39 -0.35 4.48
N ARG A 138 -7.11 -0.52 4.16
CA ARG A 138 -6.62 -1.60 3.30
C ARG A 138 -5.55 -2.37 4.05
N THR A 139 -5.76 -3.69 4.21
CA THR A 139 -4.79 -4.59 4.81
C THR A 139 -4.27 -5.54 3.75
N THR A 140 -2.97 -5.47 3.47
CA THR A 140 -2.26 -6.41 2.60
C THR A 140 -1.73 -7.53 3.46
N LYS A 141 -2.15 -8.75 3.20
CA LYS A 141 -1.64 -9.98 3.81
C LYS A 141 -0.87 -10.80 2.80
N ASP A 142 -0.04 -11.70 3.32
CA ASP A 142 0.80 -12.55 2.49
C ASP A 142 1.68 -11.69 1.55
N LEU A 143 2.20 -10.56 2.09
CA LEU A 143 3.00 -9.59 1.33
C LEU A 143 4.25 -10.28 0.77
N LEU A 144 4.47 -10.12 -0.52
CA LEU A 144 5.62 -10.66 -1.23
C LEU A 144 6.87 -9.88 -0.84
N MET A 145 7.76 -10.52 -0.09
CA MET A 145 9.00 -9.92 0.40
C MET A 145 10.19 -10.87 0.21
N SER A 146 11.35 -10.31 -0.03
CA SER A 146 12.63 -11.04 0.02
C SER A 146 13.02 -11.22 1.49
N LYS A 147 12.90 -12.45 1.99
CA LYS A 147 13.34 -12.85 3.32
C LYS A 147 14.86 -13.11 3.27
N GLN A 148 15.63 -12.42 4.10
CA GLN A 148 17.07 -12.66 4.22
C GLN A 148 17.32 -14.05 4.79
N LEU A 149 18.29 -14.75 4.20
CA LEU A 149 18.70 -16.08 4.66
C LEU A 149 20.06 -16.02 5.36
N ASN A 150 20.30 -17.00 6.22
CA ASN A 150 21.61 -17.17 6.82
C ASN A 150 22.64 -17.52 5.73
N SER A 151 23.84 -16.93 5.80
CA SER A 151 24.94 -17.16 4.85
C SER A 151 25.33 -18.63 4.66
N ILE A 152 25.03 -19.47 5.66
CA ILE A 152 25.25 -20.93 5.61
C ILE A 152 24.41 -21.59 4.52
N SER A 153 23.25 -21.00 4.15
CA SER A 153 22.39 -21.52 3.08
C SER A 153 23.00 -21.41 1.67
N GLY A 154 24.05 -20.59 1.51
CA GLY A 154 24.63 -20.25 0.21
C GLY A 154 23.84 -19.22 -0.58
N PHE A 155 22.71 -18.73 -0.06
CA PHE A 155 21.82 -17.77 -0.73
C PHE A 155 21.64 -16.52 0.13
N GLY A 156 21.49 -15.36 -0.51
CA GLY A 156 21.24 -14.10 0.20
C GLY A 156 19.81 -13.96 0.70
N SER A 157 18.84 -14.37 -0.09
CA SER A 157 17.41 -14.22 0.25
C SER A 157 16.54 -15.19 -0.52
N ILE A 158 15.31 -15.36 -0.06
CA ILE A 158 14.23 -16.08 -0.75
C ILE A 158 12.98 -15.22 -0.84
N LEU A 159 12.34 -15.16 -2.01
CA LEU A 159 11.04 -14.50 -2.16
C LEU A 159 9.95 -15.36 -1.52
N THR A 160 9.17 -14.81 -0.61
CA THR A 160 8.12 -15.53 0.12
C THR A 160 6.96 -14.61 0.53
N ASN A 161 5.83 -15.21 0.89
CA ASN A 161 4.64 -14.51 1.34
C ASN A 161 4.66 -14.40 2.88
N VAL A 162 5.27 -13.33 3.42
CA VAL A 162 5.56 -13.21 4.86
C VAL A 162 5.30 -11.83 5.37
N GLY A 163 4.47 -11.12 5.28
CA GLY A 163 4.29 -9.78 5.82
C GLY A 163 2.82 -9.36 5.86
N GLU A 164 2.56 -8.39 6.67
CA GLU A 164 1.28 -7.71 6.71
C GLU A 164 1.49 -6.19 6.79
N MET A 165 0.82 -5.47 5.92
CA MET A 165 0.88 -4.01 5.85
C MET A 165 -0.54 -3.44 5.88
N LYS A 166 -0.73 -2.35 6.58
CA LYS A 166 -2.01 -1.66 6.68
C LYS A 166 -1.89 -0.21 6.21
N ASN A 167 -2.83 0.20 5.37
CA ASN A 167 -3.04 1.58 4.96
C ASN A 167 -4.42 2.02 5.44
N THR A 168 -4.49 3.17 6.12
CA THR A 168 -5.76 3.77 6.55
C THR A 168 -5.73 5.24 6.20
N GLY A 169 -6.78 5.74 5.59
CA GLY A 169 -6.82 7.12 5.15
C GLY A 169 -8.22 7.64 4.94
N PHE A 170 -8.29 8.91 4.56
CA PHE A 170 -9.50 9.56 4.11
C PHE A 170 -9.22 10.47 2.92
N GLU A 171 -10.24 10.69 2.11
CA GLU A 171 -10.22 11.58 0.97
C GLU A 171 -11.46 12.47 1.01
N ILE A 172 -11.25 13.76 0.71
CA ILE A 172 -12.32 14.76 0.65
C ILE A 172 -12.21 15.45 -0.70
N GLU A 173 -13.30 15.46 -1.44
CA GLU A 173 -13.43 16.27 -2.64
C GLU A 173 -14.58 17.25 -2.46
N VAL A 174 -14.33 18.52 -2.72
CA VAL A 174 -15.35 19.58 -2.73
C VAL A 174 -15.33 20.27 -4.07
N ARG A 175 -16.47 20.31 -4.73
CA ARG A 175 -16.70 21.09 -5.96
C ARG A 175 -17.84 22.06 -5.73
N SER A 176 -17.60 23.34 -5.98
CA SER A 176 -18.59 24.39 -5.78
C SER A 176 -18.75 25.26 -7.01
N SER A 177 -19.98 25.49 -7.44
CA SER A 177 -20.34 26.51 -8.43
C SER A 177 -20.71 27.78 -7.67
N ASN A 178 -19.73 28.68 -7.48
CA ASN A 178 -19.91 29.88 -6.63
C ASN A 178 -20.78 30.94 -7.33
N ILE A 179 -20.43 31.25 -8.56
CA ILE A 179 -21.15 32.21 -9.38
C ILE A 179 -21.33 31.60 -10.79
N GLN A 180 -22.57 31.68 -11.28
CA GLN A 180 -22.88 31.31 -12.66
C GLN A 180 -23.88 32.30 -13.21
N THR A 181 -23.40 33.18 -14.10
CA THR A 181 -24.19 34.14 -14.87
C THR A 181 -24.03 33.85 -16.36
N LYS A 182 -24.71 34.61 -17.19
CA LYS A 182 -24.60 34.47 -18.65
C LYS A 182 -23.17 34.74 -19.16
N ASP A 183 -22.49 35.68 -18.53
CA ASP A 183 -21.18 36.20 -19.04
C ASP A 183 -20.01 35.86 -18.06
N PHE A 184 -20.30 35.31 -16.86
CA PHE A 184 -19.28 34.99 -15.86
C PHE A 184 -19.60 33.72 -15.14
N SER A 185 -18.59 32.83 -15.01
CA SER A 185 -18.66 31.59 -14.25
C SER A 185 -17.45 31.46 -13.33
N TRP A 186 -17.71 31.19 -12.05
CA TRP A 186 -16.66 30.88 -11.07
C TRP A 186 -16.99 29.57 -10.36
N THR A 187 -16.11 28.59 -10.52
CA THR A 187 -16.16 27.30 -9.86
C THR A 187 -14.92 27.11 -9.00
N THR A 188 -15.05 26.40 -7.90
CA THR A 188 -13.94 26.00 -7.02
C THR A 188 -13.91 24.49 -6.89
N SER A 189 -12.72 23.90 -6.97
CA SER A 189 -12.48 22.48 -6.69
C SER A 189 -11.35 22.35 -5.67
N LEU A 190 -11.57 21.58 -4.62
CA LEU A 190 -10.60 21.27 -3.56
C LEU A 190 -10.55 19.76 -3.36
N ASN A 191 -9.35 19.20 -3.38
CA ASN A 191 -9.09 17.81 -3.03
C ASN A 191 -8.12 17.76 -1.85
N LEU A 192 -8.46 16.98 -0.83
CA LEU A 192 -7.61 16.71 0.33
C LEU A 192 -7.57 15.20 0.56
N SER A 193 -6.38 14.66 0.74
CA SER A 193 -6.19 13.26 1.08
C SER A 193 -5.17 13.09 2.20
N HIS A 194 -5.40 12.09 3.04
CA HIS A 194 -4.45 11.66 4.05
C HIS A 194 -4.37 10.14 4.07
N ASN A 195 -3.17 9.60 4.06
CA ASN A 195 -2.92 8.16 4.16
C ASN A 195 -1.87 7.88 5.23
N LYS A 196 -2.16 6.96 6.13
CA LYS A 196 -1.22 6.41 7.11
C LYS A 196 -0.90 4.98 6.75
N ASN A 197 0.35 4.72 6.40
CA ASN A 197 0.90 3.40 6.14
C ASN A 197 1.54 2.84 7.41
N LYS A 198 1.39 1.53 7.66
CA LYS A 198 2.01 0.84 8.78
C LYS A 198 2.32 -0.60 8.42
N ILE A 199 3.54 -1.03 8.68
CA ILE A 199 3.93 -2.45 8.70
C ILE A 199 3.32 -3.06 9.97
N VAL A 200 2.46 -4.06 9.82
CA VAL A 200 1.80 -4.75 10.94
C VAL A 200 2.64 -5.93 11.38
N LYS A 201 3.21 -6.66 10.39
CA LYS A 201 4.02 -7.84 10.63
C LYS A 201 5.11 -7.95 9.56
N LEU A 202 6.32 -8.27 9.98
CA LEU A 202 7.41 -8.74 9.14
C LEU A 202 7.56 -10.26 9.27
N ALA A 203 8.51 -10.85 8.51
CA ALA A 203 8.79 -12.30 8.53
C ALA A 203 9.30 -12.76 9.93
N ASP A 204 10.58 -13.05 10.02
CA ASP A 204 11.18 -13.62 11.24
C ASP A 204 12.01 -12.58 12.01
N LEU A 205 12.27 -11.44 11.42
CA LEU A 205 13.02 -10.36 12.05
C LEU A 205 12.06 -9.19 12.37
N PRO A 206 12.13 -8.60 13.54
CA PRO A 206 11.30 -7.46 13.93
C PRO A 206 11.60 -6.21 13.10
N GLU A 207 12.81 -6.14 12.54
CA GLU A 207 13.26 -5.06 11.65
C GLU A 207 14.42 -5.50 10.77
N PHE A 208 14.60 -4.84 9.62
CA PHE A 208 15.78 -4.95 8.76
C PHE A 208 15.98 -3.67 7.94
N ILE A 209 17.24 -3.44 7.50
CA ILE A 209 17.61 -2.29 6.68
C ILE A 209 17.58 -2.72 5.22
N ASP A 210 16.94 -1.90 4.39
CA ASP A 210 16.85 -2.05 2.94
C ASP A 210 17.30 -0.75 2.27
N GLY A 211 18.55 -0.68 1.91
CA GLY A 211 19.19 0.52 1.38
C GLY A 211 19.16 1.68 2.39
N ASN A 212 18.40 2.70 2.07
CA ASN A 212 18.22 3.91 2.90
C ASN A 212 16.95 3.87 3.77
N TYR A 213 16.30 2.73 3.85
CA TYR A 213 15.05 2.57 4.60
C TYR A 213 15.20 1.50 5.68
N ILE A 214 14.50 1.71 6.79
CA ILE A 214 14.29 0.66 7.78
C ILE A 214 12.87 0.08 7.63
N ARG A 215 12.80 -1.24 7.56
CA ARG A 215 11.55 -1.99 7.61
C ARG A 215 11.39 -2.49 9.04
N LYS A 216 10.46 -1.86 9.78
CA LYS A 216 10.22 -2.15 11.19
C LYS A 216 8.73 -2.25 11.46
N GLU A 217 8.34 -3.23 12.24
CA GLU A 217 6.95 -3.34 12.69
C GLU A 217 6.51 -2.08 13.45
N GLY A 218 5.32 -1.60 13.14
CA GLY A 218 4.81 -0.36 13.71
C GLY A 218 5.14 0.91 12.92
N CYS A 219 6.17 0.89 12.07
CA CYS A 219 6.59 2.01 11.24
C CYS A 219 5.94 1.99 9.85
N SER A 220 6.11 3.10 9.11
CA SER A 220 5.76 3.14 7.69
C SER A 220 6.71 2.27 6.87
N TYR A 221 6.21 1.70 5.77
CA TYR A 221 7.04 0.92 4.83
C TYR A 221 8.21 1.75 4.25
N ALA A 222 8.03 3.03 4.04
CA ALA A 222 9.04 3.94 3.51
C ALA A 222 9.69 4.82 4.62
N THR A 223 9.92 4.24 5.81
CA THR A 223 10.63 4.95 6.87
C THR A 223 12.09 5.13 6.47
N ILE A 224 12.51 6.37 6.32
CA ILE A 224 13.89 6.72 5.99
C ILE A 224 14.78 6.43 7.20
N TYR A 225 15.95 5.87 6.93
CA TYR A 225 16.93 5.50 7.95
C TYR A 225 18.34 5.87 7.47
N LEU A 226 18.75 7.07 7.81
CA LEU A 226 19.99 7.68 7.30
C LEU A 226 20.80 8.30 8.44
N ARG A 227 22.07 8.62 8.15
CA ARG A 227 22.89 9.47 9.00
C ARG A 227 22.41 10.92 8.89
N GLU A 228 22.28 11.58 10.04
CA GLU A 228 21.80 12.93 10.09
C GLU A 228 22.93 13.92 9.78
N TYR A 229 22.75 14.69 8.73
CA TYR A 229 23.73 15.70 8.29
C TYR A 229 23.62 16.96 9.17
N ALA A 230 24.75 17.39 9.72
CA ALA A 230 24.84 18.56 10.63
C ALA A 230 25.30 19.84 9.93
N GLY A 231 25.68 19.78 8.66
CA GLY A 231 26.18 20.91 7.90
C GLY A 231 27.62 20.75 7.43
N VAL A 232 28.24 21.88 7.08
CA VAL A 232 29.65 21.94 6.65
C VAL A 232 30.42 22.75 7.67
N ASP A 233 31.61 22.28 8.03
CA ASP A 233 32.53 23.03 8.90
C ASP A 233 32.95 24.32 8.17
N PRO A 234 32.69 25.52 8.76
CA PRO A 234 33.04 26.77 8.12
C PRO A 234 34.55 27.03 8.01
N ASN A 235 35.40 26.26 8.74
CA ASN A 235 36.82 26.45 8.75
C ASN A 235 37.54 25.71 7.65
N ASP A 236 37.08 24.47 7.31
CA ASP A 236 37.77 23.59 6.39
C ASP A 236 36.90 22.98 5.29
N GLY A 237 35.58 23.24 5.33
CA GLY A 237 34.64 22.79 4.31
C GLY A 237 34.28 21.29 4.37
N ARG A 238 34.65 20.57 5.44
CA ARG A 238 34.29 19.16 5.58
C ARG A 238 32.83 18.99 5.97
N PRO A 239 32.14 17.92 5.49
CA PRO A 239 30.80 17.58 5.94
C PRO A 239 30.82 17.13 7.41
N MET A 240 29.79 17.57 8.16
CA MET A 240 29.58 17.20 9.55
C MET A 240 28.32 16.36 9.68
N TYR A 241 28.32 15.42 10.62
CA TYR A 241 27.17 14.57 10.94
C TYR A 241 26.94 14.59 12.45
N TYR A 242 25.71 14.34 12.89
CA TYR A 242 25.44 14.04 14.29
C TYR A 242 25.74 12.56 14.56
N ASP A 243 26.40 12.27 15.67
CA ASP A 243 26.76 10.88 16.03
C ASP A 243 25.52 10.03 16.37
N ASN A 244 24.44 10.63 16.88
CA ASN A 244 23.16 9.99 17.21
C ASN A 244 23.27 8.71 18.04
N LYS A 245 24.35 8.52 18.80
CA LYS A 245 24.53 7.37 19.68
C LYS A 245 23.51 7.39 20.79
N GLU A 246 22.82 6.29 20.98
CA GLU A 246 21.77 6.15 21.99
C GLU A 246 22.37 5.70 23.33
N ASP A 247 22.00 6.37 24.42
CA ASP A 247 22.39 6.01 25.78
C ASP A 247 21.49 4.91 26.36
N GLU A 248 21.78 4.42 27.54
CA GLU A 248 21.00 3.38 28.23
C GLU A 248 19.55 3.80 28.52
N ASN A 249 19.23 5.08 28.47
CA ASN A 249 17.90 5.65 28.69
C ASN A 249 17.16 5.95 27.39
N GLY A 250 17.75 5.65 26.22
CA GLY A 250 17.17 5.93 24.90
C GLY A 250 17.33 7.37 24.42
N ASN A 251 18.17 8.19 25.08
CA ASN A 251 18.45 9.54 24.61
C ASN A 251 19.58 9.50 23.58
N ARG A 252 19.43 10.27 22.51
CA ARG A 252 20.45 10.37 21.46
C ARG A 252 21.38 11.53 21.69
N SER A 253 22.69 11.27 21.60
CA SER A 253 23.71 12.30 21.57
C SER A 253 23.65 13.06 20.23
N ARG A 254 24.09 14.31 20.25
CA ARG A 254 24.19 15.16 19.06
C ARG A 254 25.59 15.76 18.93
N ASN A 255 26.61 14.95 19.24
CA ASN A 255 28.00 15.37 19.03
C ASN A 255 28.30 15.40 17.53
N ILE A 256 29.19 16.32 17.14
CA ILE A 256 29.60 16.43 15.75
C ILE A 256 30.73 15.44 15.49
N VAL A 257 30.56 14.68 14.41
CA VAL A 257 31.56 13.76 13.85
C VAL A 257 31.78 14.07 12.37
N TYR A 258 32.98 13.85 11.88
CA TYR A 258 33.36 14.13 10.49
C TYR A 258 33.39 12.87 9.61
N ASP A 259 33.59 11.70 10.21
CA ASP A 259 33.44 10.45 9.49
C ASP A 259 31.98 9.97 9.58
N PRO A 260 31.30 9.78 8.46
CA PRO A 260 29.94 9.24 8.48
C PRO A 260 29.84 7.84 9.12
N ASN A 261 30.94 7.09 9.23
CA ASN A 261 30.95 5.79 9.89
C ASN A 261 30.90 5.89 11.42
N ASP A 262 31.23 7.06 11.99
CA ASP A 262 31.13 7.34 13.42
C ASP A 262 29.72 7.78 13.83
N ALA A 263 28.84 8.03 12.85
CA ALA A 263 27.45 8.45 13.03
C ALA A 263 26.49 7.26 12.87
N ASP A 264 25.60 7.07 13.85
CA ASP A 264 24.52 6.09 13.76
C ASP A 264 23.42 6.60 12.81
N ARG A 265 22.72 5.68 12.16
CA ARG A 265 21.55 6.00 11.35
C ARG A 265 20.33 6.24 12.24
N VAL A 266 19.45 7.12 11.82
CA VAL A 266 18.21 7.50 12.53
C VAL A 266 17.01 7.57 11.59
#